data_8e6763b42e5ffc8faf6c5482631d2397
#
_entry.id   8e6763b42e5ffc8faf6c5482631d2397
#
_cell.length_a   1.000
_cell.length_b   1.000
_cell.length_c   1.000
_cell.angle_alpha   90.00
_cell.angle_beta   90.00
_cell.angle_gamma   90.00
#
_symmetry.space_group_name_H-M   'P 1'
#
loop_
_entity.id
_entity.type
_entity.pdbx_description
1 polymer ?
#
loop_
_entity_poly.entity_id
_entity_poly.type
_entity_poly.pdbx_seq_one_letter_code
_entity_poly.pdbx_strand_id
1 'polypeptide(L)'
;MEKEKRYEEYAYVLDFLHHGRPGVRITGRVGYRAGALVQLVGEEFFTLLEALVKEGVTLKPHDRVYVGKEAREEITYIIGRIGYDELTSAAKMELPAVISRIVLNREKWFVNFFNTAQAITPRMHALELIPGIGKKYMWQVINEREKKPFESFEDLQKRTEIPNPVKLLTKRILEELAGESKYRLFTRAR
;
A
#
# COMPACT_ATOMS: atom_id res chain seq x y z
N MET A 1 2.32 -26.44 -2.84
CA MET A 1 2.57 -25.09 -3.39
C MET A 1 1.37 -24.22 -3.06
N GLU A 2 1.48 -23.40 -2.03
CA GLU A 2 0.49 -22.34 -1.80
C GLU A 2 0.50 -21.41 -3.02
N LYS A 3 -0.65 -21.26 -3.66
CA LYS A 3 -0.82 -20.27 -4.73
C LYS A 3 -0.59 -18.90 -4.10
N GLU A 4 0.46 -18.22 -4.53
CA GLU A 4 0.73 -16.84 -4.15
C GLU A 4 -0.55 -16.01 -4.23
N LYS A 5 -0.98 -15.45 -3.11
CA LYS A 5 -2.16 -14.62 -3.01
C LYS A 5 -1.98 -13.39 -3.91
N ARG A 6 -2.80 -13.27 -4.94
CA ARG A 6 -2.65 -12.24 -5.97
C ARG A 6 -3.59 -11.05 -5.81
N TYR A 7 -4.47 -11.08 -4.81
CA TYR A 7 -5.54 -10.11 -4.62
C TYR A 7 -5.51 -9.52 -3.22
N GLU A 8 -5.90 -8.25 -3.13
CA GLU A 8 -6.18 -7.61 -1.85
C GLU A 8 -7.44 -8.24 -1.23
N GLU A 9 -7.44 -8.41 0.08
CA GLU A 9 -8.66 -8.77 0.83
C GLU A 9 -9.30 -7.55 1.44
N TYR A 10 -8.49 -6.65 1.99
CA TYR A 10 -8.92 -5.41 2.60
C TYR A 10 -8.22 -4.23 1.94
N ALA A 11 -8.93 -3.13 1.89
CA ALA A 11 -8.41 -1.88 1.37
C ALA A 11 -8.91 -0.71 2.21
N TYR A 12 -8.19 0.40 2.15
CA TYR A 12 -8.54 1.63 2.84
C TYR A 12 -9.05 2.67 1.87
N VAL A 13 -10.13 3.34 2.25
CA VAL A 13 -10.74 4.41 1.48
C VAL A 13 -9.81 5.61 1.41
N LEU A 14 -9.60 6.12 0.19
CA LEU A 14 -8.87 7.36 -0.10
C LEU A 14 -9.82 8.51 -0.41
N ASP A 15 -10.83 8.24 -1.23
CA ASP A 15 -11.86 9.23 -1.61
C ASP A 15 -13.17 8.52 -1.92
N PHE A 16 -14.28 9.17 -1.57
CA PHE A 16 -15.64 8.72 -1.81
C PHE A 16 -16.36 9.70 -2.73
N LEU A 17 -16.71 9.25 -3.93
CA LEU A 17 -17.32 10.04 -4.97
C LEU A 17 -18.81 9.77 -5.06
N HIS A 18 -19.63 10.57 -4.38
CA HIS A 18 -21.09 10.40 -4.28
C HIS A 18 -21.80 10.27 -5.63
N HIS A 19 -21.31 10.93 -6.65
CA HIS A 19 -21.92 10.98 -7.99
C HIS A 19 -21.10 10.24 -9.04
N GLY A 20 -20.15 9.41 -8.61
CA GLY A 20 -19.21 8.77 -9.54
C GLY A 20 -18.24 9.76 -10.19
N ARG A 21 -17.61 9.33 -11.27
CA ARG A 21 -16.79 10.24 -12.09
C ARG A 21 -17.10 10.07 -13.59
N PRO A 22 -16.98 11.14 -14.40
CA PRO A 22 -17.16 11.06 -15.84
C PRO A 22 -16.22 10.03 -16.48
N GLY A 23 -16.73 9.27 -17.45
CA GLY A 23 -15.92 8.34 -18.25
C GLY A 23 -15.72 6.93 -17.67
N VAL A 24 -16.21 6.64 -16.48
CA VAL A 24 -16.22 5.27 -15.95
C VAL A 24 -17.41 4.52 -16.56
N ARG A 25 -17.13 3.65 -17.53
CA ARG A 25 -18.12 2.72 -18.06
C ARG A 25 -18.13 1.47 -17.20
N ILE A 26 -19.20 1.25 -16.47
CA ILE A 26 -19.46 -0.02 -15.81
C ILE A 26 -19.99 -0.98 -16.88
N THR A 27 -19.12 -1.85 -17.37
CA THR A 27 -19.51 -2.89 -18.33
C THR A 27 -20.13 -4.05 -17.56
N GLY A 28 -21.47 -4.16 -17.61
CA GLY A 28 -22.22 -5.28 -17.06
C GLY A 28 -23.72 -5.03 -17.11
N ARG A 29 -24.51 -6.10 -17.16
CA ARG A 29 -25.97 -6.15 -17.37
C ARG A 29 -26.87 -5.47 -16.33
N VAL A 30 -26.36 -4.63 -15.48
CA VAL A 30 -27.15 -3.87 -14.51
C VAL A 30 -27.23 -2.45 -15.00
N GLY A 31 -28.44 -2.01 -15.30
CA GLY A 31 -28.74 -0.73 -15.88
C GLY A 31 -28.10 0.42 -15.08
N TYR A 32 -27.71 1.43 -15.84
CA TYR A 32 -27.15 2.70 -15.39
C TYR A 32 -27.88 3.26 -14.16
N ARG A 33 -27.41 2.93 -12.98
CA ARG A 33 -27.53 3.85 -11.85
C ARG A 33 -26.13 4.31 -11.54
N ALA A 34 -25.90 5.60 -11.70
CA ALA A 34 -24.70 6.26 -11.27
C ALA A 34 -24.58 6.08 -9.73
N GLY A 35 -24.00 4.95 -9.33
CA GLY A 35 -23.71 4.66 -7.94
C GLY A 35 -22.50 5.45 -7.47
N ALA A 36 -22.33 5.57 -6.17
CA ALA A 36 -21.14 6.15 -5.59
C ALA A 36 -19.92 5.28 -5.91
N LEU A 37 -18.81 5.92 -6.24
CA LEU A 37 -17.53 5.28 -6.46
C LEU A 37 -16.61 5.53 -5.27
N VAL A 38 -15.69 4.61 -5.05
CA VAL A 38 -14.65 4.76 -4.04
C VAL A 38 -13.29 4.45 -4.65
N GLN A 39 -12.31 5.26 -4.31
CA GLN A 39 -10.90 4.98 -4.60
C GLN A 39 -10.22 4.47 -3.34
N LEU A 40 -9.48 3.39 -3.48
CA LEU A 40 -8.97 2.58 -2.39
C LEU A 40 -7.50 2.24 -2.60
N VAL A 41 -6.80 2.00 -1.49
CA VAL A 41 -5.47 1.37 -1.49
C VAL A 41 -5.52 0.08 -0.67
N GLY A 42 -5.06 -1.01 -1.27
CA GLY A 42 -5.01 -2.32 -0.61
C GLY A 42 -3.97 -2.37 0.51
N GLU A 43 -4.23 -3.17 1.52
CA GLU A 43 -3.34 -3.26 2.68
C GLU A 43 -2.18 -4.25 2.51
N GLU A 44 -2.28 -5.21 1.59
CA GLU A 44 -1.22 -6.21 1.41
C GLU A 44 -0.16 -5.78 0.40
N PHE A 45 -0.58 -5.25 -0.74
CA PHE A 45 0.29 -4.91 -1.87
C PHE A 45 0.18 -3.45 -2.28
N PHE A 46 -0.54 -2.64 -1.53
CA PHE A 46 -0.81 -1.23 -1.86
C PHE A 46 -1.42 -1.04 -3.26
N THR A 47 -2.19 -2.02 -3.73
CA THR A 47 -2.88 -1.93 -5.01
C THR A 47 -3.91 -0.81 -4.97
N LEU A 48 -3.83 0.12 -5.93
CA LEU A 48 -4.83 1.16 -6.09
C LEU A 48 -6.03 0.59 -6.85
N LEU A 49 -7.22 0.76 -6.27
CA LEU A 49 -8.47 0.19 -6.77
C LEU A 49 -9.55 1.25 -6.88
N GLU A 50 -10.46 1.02 -7.82
CA GLU A 50 -11.72 1.73 -7.91
C GLU A 50 -12.87 0.73 -7.81
N ALA A 51 -13.88 1.06 -7.01
CA ALA A 51 -15.00 0.16 -6.74
C ALA A 51 -16.33 0.91 -6.69
N LEU A 52 -17.41 0.21 -6.98
CA LEU A 52 -18.78 0.67 -6.83
C LEU A 52 -19.26 0.36 -5.42
N VAL A 53 -19.76 1.37 -4.72
CA VAL A 53 -20.30 1.24 -3.36
C VAL A 53 -21.77 0.85 -3.41
N LYS A 54 -22.22 0.02 -2.47
CA LYS A 54 -23.63 -0.36 -2.33
C LYS A 54 -24.52 0.86 -2.08
N GLU A 55 -25.74 0.81 -2.59
CA GLU A 55 -26.74 1.85 -2.37
C GLU A 55 -26.98 2.06 -0.87
N GLY A 56 -27.04 3.31 -0.44
CA GLY A 56 -27.26 3.68 0.94
C GLY A 56 -26.01 3.62 1.85
N VAL A 57 -24.88 3.13 1.36
CA VAL A 57 -23.62 3.09 2.09
C VAL A 57 -22.82 4.36 1.84
N THR A 58 -22.36 5.00 2.90
CA THR A 58 -21.43 6.14 2.85
C THR A 58 -20.10 5.73 3.47
N LEU A 59 -19.01 5.97 2.74
CA LEU A 59 -17.65 5.72 3.19
C LEU A 59 -16.88 7.03 3.30
N LYS A 60 -15.87 7.04 4.15
CA LYS A 60 -14.99 8.19 4.35
C LYS A 60 -13.53 7.76 4.29
N PRO A 61 -12.59 8.68 4.00
CA PRO A 61 -11.17 8.36 4.01
C PRO A 61 -10.74 7.66 5.30
N HIS A 62 -9.84 6.70 5.18
CA HIS A 62 -9.34 5.81 6.22
C HIS A 62 -10.27 4.68 6.66
N ASP A 63 -11.50 4.59 6.15
CA ASP A 63 -12.34 3.41 6.39
C ASP A 63 -11.70 2.17 5.76
N ARG A 64 -11.66 1.08 6.51
CA ARG A 64 -11.17 -0.22 6.04
C ARG A 64 -12.34 -1.05 5.57
N VAL A 65 -12.30 -1.49 4.32
CA VAL A 65 -13.38 -2.27 3.70
C VAL A 65 -12.86 -3.58 3.11
N TYR A 66 -13.70 -4.60 3.13
CA TYR A 66 -13.40 -5.87 2.50
C TYR A 66 -13.61 -5.78 0.99
N VAL A 67 -12.58 -6.15 0.23
CA VAL A 67 -12.59 -6.13 -1.24
C VAL A 67 -12.27 -7.50 -1.85
N GLY A 68 -12.19 -8.53 -1.04
CA GLY A 68 -11.91 -9.90 -1.45
C GLY A 68 -13.03 -10.54 -2.26
N LYS A 69 -12.93 -11.84 -2.44
CA LYS A 69 -13.85 -12.63 -3.29
C LYS A 69 -15.13 -13.06 -2.59
N GLU A 70 -15.14 -13.06 -1.26
CA GLU A 70 -16.31 -13.43 -0.48
C GLU A 70 -17.35 -12.30 -0.47
N ALA A 71 -18.45 -12.50 0.26
CA ALA A 71 -19.50 -11.49 0.38
C ALA A 71 -18.95 -10.17 0.96
N ARG A 72 -19.22 -9.06 0.28
CA ARG A 72 -18.78 -7.72 0.66
C ARG A 72 -19.95 -6.95 1.26
N GLU A 73 -19.70 -6.27 2.37
CA GLU A 73 -20.75 -5.49 3.06
C GLU A 73 -20.97 -4.14 2.38
N GLU A 74 -19.92 -3.41 2.02
CA GLU A 74 -19.99 -2.04 1.52
C GLU A 74 -19.84 -1.93 0.01
N ILE A 75 -19.16 -2.88 -0.62
CA ILE A 75 -18.78 -2.84 -2.03
C ILE A 75 -19.66 -3.77 -2.86
N THR A 76 -20.27 -3.21 -3.90
CA THR A 76 -21.04 -3.99 -4.87
C THR A 76 -20.13 -4.69 -5.87
N TYR A 77 -19.17 -3.94 -6.43
CA TYR A 77 -18.33 -4.41 -7.52
C TYR A 77 -16.97 -3.72 -7.54
N ILE A 78 -15.93 -4.51 -7.74
CA ILE A 78 -14.59 -3.97 -7.98
C ILE A 78 -14.45 -3.65 -9.45
N ILE A 79 -14.34 -2.36 -9.79
CA ILE A 79 -14.21 -1.91 -11.18
C ILE A 79 -12.86 -2.35 -11.73
N GLY A 80 -11.78 -2.17 -10.96
CA GLY A 80 -10.46 -2.61 -11.35
C GLY A 80 -9.33 -1.82 -10.68
N ARG A 81 -8.12 -2.14 -11.12
CA ARG A 81 -6.91 -1.42 -10.73
C ARG A 81 -6.83 -0.11 -11.47
N ILE A 82 -6.40 0.91 -10.76
CA ILE A 82 -6.11 2.24 -11.31
C ILE A 82 -4.65 2.60 -11.08
N GLY A 83 -4.14 3.53 -11.89
CA GLY A 83 -2.82 4.11 -11.68
C GLY A 83 -2.88 5.29 -10.72
N TYR A 84 -1.72 5.68 -10.21
CA TYR A 84 -1.60 6.85 -9.33
C TYR A 84 -2.19 8.12 -9.96
N ASP A 85 -1.97 8.33 -11.27
CA ASP A 85 -2.47 9.50 -11.99
C ASP A 85 -4.00 9.54 -12.13
N GLU A 86 -4.66 8.39 -11.97
CA GLU A 86 -6.12 8.27 -12.01
C GLU A 86 -6.78 8.58 -10.65
N LEU A 87 -5.99 8.73 -9.60
CA LEU A 87 -6.49 9.18 -8.30
C LEU A 87 -6.96 10.63 -8.36
N THR A 88 -8.04 10.93 -7.65
CA THR A 88 -8.47 12.31 -7.42
C THR A 88 -7.41 13.08 -6.63
N SER A 89 -7.45 14.40 -6.67
CA SER A 89 -6.57 15.24 -5.84
C SER A 89 -6.77 14.95 -4.35
N ALA A 90 -8.01 14.74 -3.92
CA ALA A 90 -8.32 14.37 -2.54
C ALA A 90 -7.71 13.02 -2.16
N ALA A 91 -7.83 12.00 -3.02
CA ALA A 91 -7.22 10.69 -2.81
C ALA A 91 -5.69 10.77 -2.73
N LYS A 92 -5.06 11.55 -3.59
CA LYS A 92 -3.60 11.79 -3.55
C LYS A 92 -3.16 12.46 -2.24
N MET A 93 -3.95 13.37 -1.72
CA MET A 93 -3.66 14.04 -0.44
C MET A 93 -3.76 13.08 0.76
N GLU A 94 -4.72 12.16 0.75
CA GLU A 94 -4.90 11.18 1.82
C GLU A 94 -3.92 10.01 1.77
N LEU A 95 -3.41 9.68 0.60
CA LEU A 95 -2.60 8.49 0.36
C LEU A 95 -1.41 8.35 1.30
N PRO A 96 -0.57 9.37 1.55
CA PRO A 96 0.57 9.23 2.46
C PRO A 96 0.16 8.82 3.89
N ALA A 97 -0.85 9.44 4.44
CA ALA A 97 -1.34 9.15 5.79
C ALA A 97 -1.94 7.73 5.89
N VAL A 98 -2.68 7.30 4.88
CA VAL A 98 -3.24 5.94 4.81
C VAL A 98 -2.12 4.90 4.70
N ILE A 99 -1.12 5.12 3.85
CA ILE A 99 0.04 4.21 3.73
C ILE A 99 0.77 4.10 5.06
N SER A 100 1.05 5.22 5.73
CA SER A 100 1.71 5.22 7.05
C SER A 100 0.92 4.41 8.08
N ARG A 101 -0.39 4.52 8.07
CA ARG A 101 -1.27 3.73 8.93
C ARG A 101 -1.20 2.23 8.63
N ILE A 102 -1.19 1.85 7.36
CA ILE A 102 -1.04 0.45 6.95
C ILE A 102 0.31 -0.10 7.40
N VAL A 103 1.39 0.66 7.22
CA VAL A 103 2.75 0.28 7.66
C VAL A 103 2.78 0.04 9.16
N LEU A 104 2.20 0.94 9.96
CA LEU A 104 2.11 0.79 11.42
C LEU A 104 1.29 -0.43 11.83
N ASN A 105 0.15 -0.66 11.19
CA ASN A 105 -0.72 -1.80 11.48
C ASN A 105 -0.07 -3.14 11.11
N ARG A 106 0.90 -3.12 10.20
CA ARG A 106 1.66 -4.28 9.75
C ARG A 106 3.13 -4.21 10.19
N GLU A 107 3.37 -3.64 11.35
CA GLU A 107 4.72 -3.41 11.88
C GLU A 107 5.59 -4.66 11.83
N LYS A 108 5.09 -5.81 12.26
CA LYS A 108 5.85 -7.07 12.26
C LYS A 108 6.33 -7.47 10.86
N TRP A 109 5.49 -7.28 9.85
CA TRP A 109 5.84 -7.60 8.48
C TRP A 109 6.96 -6.69 7.96
N PHE A 110 6.85 -5.39 8.20
CA PHE A 110 7.86 -4.42 7.77
C PHE A 110 9.16 -4.52 8.56
N VAL A 111 9.07 -4.80 9.85
CA VAL A 111 10.27 -5.07 10.67
C VAL A 111 10.97 -6.34 10.18
N ASN A 112 10.21 -7.37 9.81
CA ASN A 112 10.78 -8.58 9.22
C ASN A 112 11.49 -8.30 7.88
N PHE A 113 11.01 -7.33 7.10
CA PHE A 113 11.72 -6.88 5.90
C PHE A 113 13.14 -6.41 6.25
N PHE A 114 13.31 -5.60 7.30
CA PHE A 114 14.64 -5.19 7.77
C PHE A 114 15.49 -6.36 8.23
N ASN A 115 14.89 -7.38 8.81
CA ASN A 115 15.58 -8.59 9.27
C ASN A 115 16.03 -9.50 8.12
N THR A 116 15.34 -9.48 6.99
CA THR A 116 15.52 -10.47 5.91
C THR A 116 15.95 -9.91 4.56
N ALA A 117 15.95 -8.59 4.40
CA ALA A 117 16.32 -7.95 3.14
C ALA A 117 17.74 -8.34 2.70
N GLN A 118 17.90 -8.61 1.40
CA GLN A 118 19.14 -9.09 0.78
C GLN A 118 19.62 -8.14 -0.32
N ALA A 119 20.83 -8.38 -0.79
CA ALA A 119 21.34 -7.71 -1.99
C ALA A 119 20.50 -8.10 -3.21
N ILE A 120 20.15 -7.10 -4.02
CA ILE A 120 19.44 -7.29 -5.30
C ILE A 120 20.46 -7.55 -6.41
N THR A 121 21.57 -6.82 -6.37
CA THR A 121 22.72 -6.99 -7.26
C THR A 121 24.00 -6.93 -6.42
N PRO A 122 25.16 -7.32 -6.98
CA PRO A 122 26.42 -7.19 -6.25
C PRO A 122 26.76 -5.76 -5.77
N ARG A 123 26.14 -4.75 -6.37
CA ARG A 123 26.38 -3.34 -6.06
C ARG A 123 25.23 -2.65 -5.33
N MET A 124 24.09 -3.34 -5.15
CA MET A 124 22.88 -2.73 -4.61
C MET A 124 22.14 -3.67 -3.66
N HIS A 125 21.91 -3.21 -2.45
CA HIS A 125 21.11 -3.91 -1.45
C HIS A 125 19.66 -3.40 -1.46
N ALA A 126 18.69 -4.29 -1.17
CA ALA A 126 17.28 -3.90 -1.09
C ALA A 126 17.02 -2.76 -0.12
N LEU A 127 17.73 -2.71 1.02
CA LEU A 127 17.63 -1.63 2.00
C LEU A 127 17.98 -0.26 1.42
N GLU A 128 18.91 -0.19 0.49
CA GLU A 128 19.32 1.08 -0.15
C GLU A 128 18.27 1.66 -1.10
N LEU A 129 17.27 0.88 -1.49
CA LEU A 129 16.15 1.36 -2.28
C LEU A 129 15.16 2.19 -1.46
N ILE A 130 15.23 2.10 -0.13
CA ILE A 130 14.43 2.93 0.75
C ILE A 130 15.06 4.32 0.83
N PRO A 131 14.36 5.40 0.41
CA PRO A 131 14.88 6.75 0.48
C PRO A 131 15.34 7.13 1.90
N GLY A 132 16.53 7.63 2.03
CA GLY A 132 17.13 7.96 3.31
C GLY A 132 17.96 6.84 3.94
N ILE A 133 18.00 5.66 3.34
CA ILE A 133 18.89 4.56 3.75
C ILE A 133 20.02 4.45 2.73
N GLY A 134 21.16 5.02 3.08
CA GLY A 134 22.41 4.84 2.33
C GLY A 134 23.26 3.70 2.90
N LYS A 135 24.51 3.63 2.48
CA LYS A 135 25.46 2.58 2.90
C LYS A 135 25.63 2.51 4.42
N LYS A 136 25.72 3.65 5.10
CA LYS A 136 25.91 3.73 6.56
C LYS A 136 24.76 3.01 7.29
N TYR A 137 23.52 3.40 7.01
CA TYR A 137 22.35 2.82 7.67
C TYR A 137 22.11 1.37 7.25
N MET A 138 22.35 1.04 6.01
CA MET A 138 22.30 -0.35 5.52
C MET A 138 23.23 -1.24 6.35
N TRP A 139 24.48 -0.85 6.56
CA TRP A 139 25.43 -1.64 7.34
C TRP A 139 25.07 -1.70 8.83
N GLN A 140 24.52 -0.63 9.39
CA GLN A 140 23.99 -0.67 10.76
C GLN A 140 22.89 -1.73 10.90
N VAL A 141 21.92 -1.76 9.97
CA VAL A 141 20.85 -2.77 9.97
C VAL A 141 21.43 -4.18 9.86
N ILE A 142 22.31 -4.42 8.91
CA ILE A 142 22.91 -5.74 8.69
C ILE A 142 23.67 -6.22 9.92
N ASN A 143 24.52 -5.36 10.49
CA ASN A 143 25.31 -5.71 11.66
C ASN A 143 24.45 -5.96 12.90
N GLU A 144 23.46 -5.12 13.14
CA GLU A 144 22.60 -5.22 14.32
C GLU A 144 21.65 -6.45 14.24
N ARG A 145 21.07 -6.74 13.07
CA ARG A 145 20.19 -7.89 12.90
C ARG A 145 20.90 -9.23 13.09
N GLU A 146 22.20 -9.30 12.80
CA GLU A 146 23.01 -10.51 13.04
C GLU A 146 23.21 -10.78 14.55
N LYS A 147 23.27 -9.74 15.36
CA LYS A 147 23.34 -9.89 16.83
C LYS A 147 22.02 -10.41 17.38
N LYS A 148 20.91 -9.80 16.97
CA LYS A 148 19.55 -10.16 17.33
C LYS A 148 18.58 -9.58 16.31
N PRO A 149 17.59 -10.33 15.78
CA PRO A 149 16.56 -9.79 14.92
C PRO A 149 15.83 -8.61 15.58
N PHE A 150 15.46 -7.61 14.78
CA PHE A 150 14.64 -6.50 15.27
C PHE A 150 13.22 -6.98 15.60
N GLU A 151 12.65 -6.47 16.69
CA GLU A 151 11.34 -6.86 17.20
C GLU A 151 10.25 -5.82 16.89
N SER A 152 10.64 -4.55 16.70
CA SER A 152 9.73 -3.42 16.48
C SER A 152 10.44 -2.28 15.75
N PHE A 153 9.68 -1.29 15.27
CA PHE A 153 10.27 -0.05 14.76
C PHE A 153 11.00 0.72 15.86
N GLU A 154 10.50 0.68 17.08
CA GLU A 154 11.18 1.28 18.22
C GLU A 154 12.54 0.63 18.46
N ASP A 155 12.60 -0.71 18.43
CA ASP A 155 13.86 -1.47 18.57
C ASP A 155 14.84 -1.13 17.43
N LEU A 156 14.34 -1.03 16.19
CA LEU A 156 15.13 -0.62 15.03
C LEU A 156 15.74 0.79 15.25
N GLN A 157 14.94 1.74 15.71
CA GLN A 157 15.40 3.10 15.98
C GLN A 157 16.42 3.18 17.13
N LYS A 158 16.26 2.37 18.16
CA LYS A 158 17.20 2.33 19.30
C LYS A 158 18.55 1.73 18.93
N ARG A 159 18.57 0.79 18.00
CA ARG A 159 19.76 0.02 17.63
C ARG A 159 20.44 0.50 16.35
N THR A 160 19.82 1.43 15.65
CA THR A 160 20.36 2.07 14.45
C THR A 160 20.16 3.59 14.53
N GLU A 161 20.78 4.33 13.62
CA GLU A 161 20.60 5.78 13.51
C GLU A 161 19.45 6.16 12.57
N ILE A 162 18.63 5.20 12.11
CA ILE A 162 17.49 5.46 11.24
C ILE A 162 16.45 6.28 12.02
N PRO A 163 16.13 7.51 11.59
CA PRO A 163 15.36 8.43 12.41
C PRO A 163 13.87 8.12 12.48
N ASN A 164 13.27 7.65 11.40
CA ASN A 164 11.83 7.36 11.31
C ASN A 164 11.55 6.30 10.23
N PRO A 165 11.59 5.02 10.59
CA PRO A 165 11.38 3.93 9.63
C PRO A 165 10.05 4.02 8.88
N VAL A 166 8.97 4.35 9.56
CA VAL A 166 7.62 4.45 8.96
C VAL A 166 7.59 5.51 7.86
N LYS A 167 8.19 6.66 8.11
CA LYS A 167 8.27 7.75 7.12
C LYS A 167 9.07 7.34 5.88
N LEU A 168 10.19 6.68 6.07
CA LEU A 168 11.04 6.23 4.97
C LEU A 168 10.36 5.13 4.15
N LEU A 169 9.71 4.17 4.79
CA LEU A 169 8.91 3.13 4.13
C LEU A 169 7.75 3.73 3.35
N THR A 170 7.02 4.66 3.95
CA THR A 170 5.91 5.36 3.29
C THR A 170 6.38 6.07 2.03
N LYS A 171 7.51 6.75 2.10
CA LYS A 171 8.10 7.44 0.94
C LYS A 171 8.47 6.47 -0.18
N ARG A 172 9.07 5.32 0.16
CA ARG A 172 9.37 4.28 -0.84
C ARG A 172 8.12 3.71 -1.49
N ILE A 173 7.09 3.42 -0.72
CA ILE A 173 5.82 2.91 -1.25
C ILE A 173 5.18 3.92 -2.20
N LEU A 174 5.18 5.21 -1.84
CA LEU A 174 4.69 6.29 -2.72
C LEU A 174 5.48 6.37 -4.03
N GLU A 175 6.80 6.26 -3.97
CA GLU A 175 7.64 6.24 -5.18
C GLU A 175 7.32 5.06 -6.09
N GLU A 176 7.06 3.88 -5.52
CA GLU A 176 6.66 2.70 -6.29
C GLU A 176 5.28 2.85 -6.91
N LEU A 177 4.35 3.53 -6.26
CA LEU A 177 3.00 3.78 -6.79
C LEU A 177 2.97 4.88 -7.85
N ALA A 178 3.71 5.96 -7.64
CA ALA A 178 3.69 7.14 -8.50
C ALA A 178 4.61 7.04 -9.73
N GLY A 179 5.60 6.14 -9.71
CA GLY A 179 6.62 6.03 -10.73
C GLY A 179 6.77 4.62 -11.32
N GLU A 180 7.66 4.53 -12.30
CA GLU A 180 8.12 3.27 -12.86
C GLU A 180 9.39 2.82 -12.11
N SER A 181 9.20 2.04 -11.07
CA SER A 181 10.32 1.47 -10.33
C SER A 181 10.77 0.16 -10.97
N LYS A 182 12.05 0.08 -11.33
CA LYS A 182 12.65 -1.15 -11.85
C LYS A 182 12.57 -2.29 -10.84
N TYR A 183 12.76 -1.98 -9.57
CA TYR A 183 12.66 -2.93 -8.47
C TYR A 183 11.54 -2.51 -7.53
N ARG A 184 10.61 -3.42 -7.27
CA ARG A 184 9.49 -3.20 -6.36
C ARG A 184 9.71 -4.01 -5.09
N LEU A 185 9.70 -3.31 -3.96
CA LEU A 185 9.87 -3.94 -2.64
C LEU A 185 8.52 -4.32 -2.02
N PHE A 186 7.52 -3.45 -2.18
CA PHE A 186 6.26 -3.52 -1.42
C PHE A 186 5.03 -3.56 -2.30
N THR A 187 5.12 -3.10 -3.53
CA THR A 187 4.00 -3.01 -4.46
C THR A 187 4.16 -4.00 -5.61
N ARG A 188 3.06 -4.30 -6.28
CA ARG A 188 3.06 -5.14 -7.47
C ARG A 188 3.01 -4.30 -8.75
N ALA A 189 3.68 -4.76 -9.79
CA ALA A 189 3.55 -4.17 -11.12
C ALA A 189 2.09 -4.26 -11.60
N ARG A 190 1.70 -3.29 -12.41
CA ARG A 190 0.37 -3.22 -13.03
C ARG A 190 0.20 -4.29 -14.09
#